data_cf11ffcb609f39afefe12d4f5bafced8
#
_entry.id   cf11ffcb609f39afefe12d4f5bafced8
#
_cell.length_a   1.000
_cell.length_b   1.000
_cell.length_c   1.000
_cell.angle_alpha   90.00
_cell.angle_beta   90.00
_cell.angle_gamma   90.00
#
_symmetry.space_group_name_H-M   'P 1'
#
loop_
_entity.id
_entity.type
_entity.pdbx_description
1 polymer ?
#
loop_
_entity_poly.entity_id
_entity_poly.type
_entity_poly.pdbx_seq_one_letter_code
_entity_poly.pdbx_strand_id
1 'polypeptide(L)'
;TALQNIIVAGIEDAKKCITYLKHNNGGRATFLPLDAIKGSRLSLAAGILNKQGVLGLAVDLIAFDSRFQDLMEFLLGKIVVTENLDTAIDLAKQTNYRFRIVTLQGDQVNPGGSLTGGSTKGQGNSLLSRARIIKDLTAKIDELKIKYEKQKQQVLLDSKELEELEERKREL
;
A
#
# COMPACT_ATOMS: atom_id res chain seq x y z
N THR A 1 6.89 -0.55 -10.75
CA THR A 1 6.76 0.31 -9.56
C THR A 1 7.84 -0.04 -8.54
N ALA A 2 8.31 0.91 -7.71
CA ALA A 2 9.35 0.68 -6.70
C ALA A 2 9.02 -0.47 -5.71
N LEU A 3 7.72 -0.73 -5.48
CA LEU A 3 7.23 -1.83 -4.64
C LEU A 3 7.47 -3.24 -5.22
N GLN A 4 7.90 -3.35 -6.47
CA GLN A 4 8.25 -4.62 -7.12
C GLN A 4 9.76 -4.87 -7.15
N ASN A 5 10.56 -3.94 -6.62
CA ASN A 5 11.99 -4.10 -6.53
C ASN A 5 12.34 -5.16 -5.48
N ILE A 6 13.38 -5.94 -5.75
CA ILE A 6 13.83 -7.03 -4.89
C ILE A 6 15.04 -6.55 -4.10
N ILE A 7 14.93 -6.58 -2.78
CA ILE A 7 16.03 -6.24 -1.88
C ILE A 7 16.94 -7.45 -1.76
N VAL A 8 18.25 -7.24 -1.93
CA VAL A 8 19.29 -8.26 -1.77
C VAL A 8 20.41 -7.76 -0.86
N ALA A 9 21.17 -8.68 -0.27
CA ALA A 9 22.21 -8.31 0.69
C ALA A 9 23.35 -7.51 0.01
N GLY A 10 23.74 -7.90 -1.20
CA GLY A 10 24.84 -7.23 -1.88
C GLY A 10 24.78 -7.29 -3.42
N ILE A 11 25.69 -6.57 -4.05
CA ILE A 11 25.83 -6.49 -5.50
C ILE A 11 26.05 -7.88 -6.12
N GLU A 12 26.85 -8.75 -5.50
CA GLU A 12 27.12 -10.08 -6.03
C GLU A 12 25.87 -10.97 -6.06
N ASP A 13 24.98 -10.81 -5.08
CA ASP A 13 23.70 -11.53 -5.08
C ASP A 13 22.76 -11.00 -6.18
N ALA A 14 22.71 -9.68 -6.37
CA ALA A 14 21.98 -9.08 -7.49
C ALA A 14 22.47 -9.63 -8.83
N LYS A 15 23.80 -9.74 -9.02
CA LYS A 15 24.43 -10.27 -10.23
C LYS A 15 24.05 -11.72 -10.48
N LYS A 16 24.09 -12.58 -9.45
CA LYS A 16 23.64 -13.98 -9.53
C LYS A 16 22.18 -14.08 -9.96
N CYS A 17 21.30 -13.29 -9.33
CA CYS A 17 19.89 -13.24 -9.67
C CYS A 17 19.62 -12.78 -11.11
N ILE A 18 20.31 -11.74 -11.58
CA ILE A 18 20.21 -11.26 -12.96
C ILE A 18 20.67 -12.35 -13.95
N THR A 19 21.77 -13.03 -13.65
CA THR A 19 22.30 -14.14 -14.47
C THR A 19 21.28 -15.28 -14.54
N TYR A 20 20.69 -15.66 -13.40
CA TYR A 20 19.64 -16.67 -13.33
C TYR A 20 18.42 -16.31 -14.20
N LEU A 21 17.93 -15.05 -14.08
CA LEU A 21 16.80 -14.58 -14.89
C LEU A 21 17.10 -14.63 -16.40
N LYS A 22 18.33 -14.29 -16.81
CA LYS A 22 18.76 -14.37 -18.22
C LYS A 22 18.75 -15.80 -18.73
N HIS A 23 19.32 -16.75 -17.97
CA HIS A 23 19.41 -18.15 -18.39
C HIS A 23 18.05 -18.86 -18.45
N ASN A 24 17.10 -18.44 -17.60
CA ASN A 24 15.80 -19.08 -17.50
C ASN A 24 14.66 -18.30 -18.21
N ASN A 25 14.99 -17.29 -19.01
CA ASN A 25 13.99 -16.41 -19.64
C ASN A 25 12.96 -15.84 -18.61
N GLY A 26 13.41 -15.57 -17.37
CA GLY A 26 12.58 -15.17 -16.24
C GLY A 26 12.14 -13.71 -16.25
N GLY A 27 12.27 -13.00 -17.37
CA GLY A 27 11.91 -11.60 -17.49
C GLY A 27 12.94 -10.65 -16.88
N ARG A 28 12.46 -9.47 -16.45
CA ARG A 28 13.32 -8.40 -15.88
C ARG A 28 12.83 -8.03 -14.49
N ALA A 29 13.77 -7.89 -13.56
CA ALA A 29 13.53 -7.37 -12.22
C ALA A 29 14.57 -6.31 -11.87
N THR A 30 14.23 -5.41 -10.96
CA THR A 30 15.16 -4.44 -10.38
C THR A 30 15.56 -4.93 -8.99
N PHE A 31 16.87 -5.03 -8.78
CA PHE A 31 17.44 -5.43 -7.50
C PHE A 31 18.00 -4.22 -6.77
N LEU A 32 17.83 -4.18 -5.46
CA LEU A 32 18.29 -3.12 -4.57
C LEU A 32 19.31 -3.71 -3.57
N PRO A 33 20.62 -3.69 -3.89
CA PRO A 33 21.65 -4.21 -3.01
C PRO A 33 21.89 -3.27 -1.83
N LEU A 34 21.77 -3.79 -0.60
CA LEU A 34 21.92 -3.00 0.63
C LEU A 34 23.34 -2.48 0.85
N ASP A 35 24.36 -3.17 0.34
CA ASP A 35 25.76 -2.75 0.45
C ASP A 35 26.13 -1.58 -0.46
N ALA A 36 25.37 -1.35 -1.54
CA ALA A 36 25.64 -0.34 -2.56
C ALA A 36 24.75 0.89 -2.48
N ILE A 37 23.50 0.72 -2.02
CA ILE A 37 22.55 1.82 -1.95
C ILE A 37 22.95 2.77 -0.83
N LYS A 38 22.97 4.07 -1.17
CA LYS A 38 23.20 5.15 -0.22
C LYS A 38 21.95 6.02 -0.12
N GLY A 39 21.50 6.23 1.10
CA GLY A 39 20.40 7.11 1.41
C GLY A 39 20.72 8.56 1.05
N SER A 40 19.69 9.28 0.66
CA SER A 40 19.79 10.73 0.47
C SER A 40 18.45 11.38 0.79
N ARG A 41 18.51 12.46 1.56
CA ARG A 41 17.33 13.24 1.96
C ARG A 41 17.31 14.58 1.26
N LEU A 42 16.11 15.06 0.98
CA LEU A 42 15.91 16.39 0.46
C LEU A 42 16.14 17.39 1.59
N SER A 43 17.08 18.32 1.38
CA SER A 43 17.28 19.45 2.28
C SER A 43 16.32 20.56 1.88
N LEU A 44 15.30 20.80 2.70
CA LEU A 44 14.33 21.87 2.54
C LEU A 44 14.48 22.89 3.65
N ALA A 45 14.27 24.17 3.34
CA ALA A 45 14.16 25.19 4.36
C ALA A 45 13.02 24.86 5.33
N ALA A 46 13.23 25.06 6.64
CA ALA A 46 12.23 24.75 7.67
C ALA A 46 10.85 25.39 7.40
N GLY A 47 10.81 26.58 6.79
CA GLY A 47 9.57 27.26 6.41
C GLY A 47 8.76 26.55 5.31
N ILE A 48 9.36 25.62 4.55
CA ILE A 48 8.66 24.82 3.54
C ILE A 48 7.92 23.65 4.19
N LEU A 49 8.58 22.93 5.09
CA LEU A 49 7.99 21.78 5.79
C LEU A 49 6.89 22.19 6.79
N ASN A 50 6.96 23.42 7.31
CA ASN A 50 5.98 23.94 8.27
C ASN A 50 4.75 24.60 7.60
N LYS A 51 4.62 24.54 6.27
CA LYS A 51 3.45 25.07 5.59
C LYS A 51 2.21 24.23 5.87
N GLN A 52 1.08 24.91 6.01
CA GLN A 52 -0.22 24.25 6.14
C GLN A 52 -0.47 23.30 4.94
N GLY A 53 -0.88 22.07 5.25
CA GLY A 53 -1.11 21.03 4.27
C GLY A 53 0.13 20.29 3.76
N VAL A 54 1.33 20.65 4.23
CA VAL A 54 2.57 19.88 4.00
C VAL A 54 2.77 18.95 5.19
N LEU A 55 2.81 17.64 4.94
CA LEU A 55 2.92 16.63 6.00
C LEU A 55 4.38 16.29 6.34
N GLY A 56 5.30 16.46 5.39
CA GLY A 56 6.72 16.19 5.59
C GLY A 56 7.34 15.36 4.46
N LEU A 57 8.55 14.86 4.70
CA LEU A 57 9.18 13.90 3.79
C LEU A 57 8.54 12.52 3.96
N ALA A 58 8.33 11.81 2.85
CA ALA A 58 7.70 10.49 2.86
C ALA A 58 8.43 9.48 3.76
N VAL A 59 9.76 9.57 3.86
CA VAL A 59 10.57 8.70 4.72
C VAL A 59 10.29 8.91 6.20
N ASP A 60 9.89 10.10 6.62
CA ASP A 60 9.62 10.44 8.02
C ASP A 60 8.19 10.06 8.46
N LEU A 61 7.32 9.76 7.51
CA LEU A 61 5.91 9.42 7.75
C LEU A 61 5.66 7.91 7.87
N ILE A 62 6.71 7.09 7.76
CA ILE A 62 6.61 5.63 7.84
C ILE A 62 7.55 5.07 8.90
N ALA A 63 7.15 3.96 9.52
CA ALA A 63 8.01 3.20 10.42
C ALA A 63 8.67 2.04 9.66
N PHE A 64 9.96 1.83 9.88
CA PHE A 64 10.74 0.73 9.30
C PHE A 64 11.93 0.37 10.20
N ASP A 65 12.51 -0.79 9.98
CA ASP A 65 13.71 -1.27 10.70
C ASP A 65 14.93 -0.44 10.27
N SER A 66 15.73 0.00 11.23
CA SER A 66 16.91 0.86 11.03
C SER A 66 17.95 0.29 10.05
N ARG A 67 18.03 -1.03 9.91
CA ARG A 67 18.88 -1.70 8.91
C ARG A 67 18.55 -1.30 7.48
N PHE A 68 17.36 -0.77 7.21
CA PHE A 68 16.90 -0.31 5.90
C PHE A 68 16.97 1.22 5.76
N GLN A 69 17.65 1.94 6.66
CA GLN A 69 17.70 3.40 6.66
C GLN A 69 18.13 3.95 5.28
N ASP A 70 19.30 3.53 4.79
CA ASP A 70 19.82 3.97 3.50
C ASP A 70 18.86 3.65 2.34
N LEU A 71 18.25 2.47 2.38
CA LEU A 71 17.29 2.05 1.36
C LEU A 71 16.02 2.91 1.36
N MET A 72 15.46 3.18 2.55
CA MET A 72 14.24 3.98 2.67
C MET A 72 14.49 5.45 2.32
N GLU A 73 15.62 6.00 2.70
CA GLU A 73 16.04 7.34 2.28
C GLU A 73 16.28 7.41 0.76
N PHE A 74 16.86 6.39 0.16
CA PHE A 74 17.01 6.30 -1.31
C PHE A 74 15.65 6.32 -2.02
N LEU A 75 14.68 5.56 -1.52
CA LEU A 75 13.35 5.43 -2.14
C LEU A 75 12.44 6.64 -1.85
N LEU A 76 12.47 7.18 -0.64
CA LEU A 76 11.47 8.10 -0.12
C LEU A 76 12.03 9.43 0.38
N GLY A 77 13.33 9.53 0.58
CA GLY A 77 13.98 10.72 1.17
C GLY A 77 13.87 11.99 0.32
N LYS A 78 13.49 11.88 -0.95
CA LYS A 78 13.31 13.02 -1.88
C LYS A 78 11.87 13.26 -2.29
N ILE A 79 10.92 12.68 -1.57
CA ILE A 79 9.48 12.82 -1.83
C ILE A 79 8.86 13.62 -0.69
N VAL A 80 8.13 14.67 -1.02
CA VAL A 80 7.34 15.44 -0.06
C VAL A 80 5.89 14.96 -0.13
N VAL A 81 5.24 14.83 1.02
CA VAL A 81 3.83 14.45 1.11
C VAL A 81 3.00 15.66 1.50
N THR A 82 1.88 15.86 0.81
CA THR A 82 0.90 16.93 1.07
C THR A 82 -0.50 16.34 1.22
N GLU A 83 -1.40 17.09 1.83
CA GLU A 83 -2.79 16.67 2.04
C GLU A 83 -3.57 16.56 0.72
N ASN A 84 -3.39 17.54 -0.18
CA ASN A 84 -4.17 17.67 -1.40
C ASN A 84 -3.32 18.21 -2.57
N LEU A 85 -3.94 18.19 -3.75
CA LEU A 85 -3.28 18.57 -5.00
C LEU A 85 -3.00 20.09 -5.09
N ASP A 86 -3.85 20.95 -4.54
CA ASP A 86 -3.66 22.39 -4.56
C ASP A 86 -2.40 22.76 -3.77
N THR A 87 -2.25 22.25 -2.58
CA THR A 87 -1.03 22.41 -1.77
C THR A 87 0.21 21.86 -2.49
N ALA A 88 0.08 20.73 -3.18
CA ALA A 88 1.18 20.13 -3.95
C ALA A 88 1.62 21.05 -5.10
N ILE A 89 0.68 21.61 -5.84
CA ILE A 89 0.95 22.51 -6.96
C ILE A 89 1.59 23.82 -6.47
N ASP A 90 1.07 24.42 -5.41
CA ASP A 90 1.61 25.65 -4.84
C ASP A 90 3.03 25.45 -4.30
N LEU A 91 3.28 24.34 -3.63
CA LEU A 91 4.62 23.99 -3.17
C LEU A 91 5.58 23.75 -4.34
N ALA A 92 5.13 23.07 -5.39
CA ALA A 92 5.92 22.80 -6.58
C ALA A 92 6.33 24.10 -7.30
N LYS A 93 5.41 25.05 -7.48
CA LYS A 93 5.71 26.38 -8.04
C LYS A 93 6.78 27.12 -7.24
N GLN A 94 6.64 27.17 -5.90
CA GLN A 94 7.58 27.86 -5.01
C GLN A 94 8.98 27.23 -5.01
N THR A 95 9.08 25.95 -5.34
CA THR A 95 10.33 25.19 -5.37
C THR A 95 10.84 24.93 -6.78
N ASN A 96 10.26 25.62 -7.78
CA ASN A 96 10.59 25.45 -9.20
C ASN A 96 10.58 23.98 -9.65
N TYR A 97 9.60 23.18 -9.17
CA TYR A 97 9.39 21.78 -9.54
C TYR A 97 10.65 20.92 -9.39
N ARG A 98 11.44 21.14 -8.33
CA ARG A 98 12.75 20.48 -8.15
C ARG A 98 12.66 19.05 -7.65
N PHE A 99 11.57 18.66 -7.00
CA PHE A 99 11.40 17.35 -6.40
C PHE A 99 9.96 16.84 -6.59
N ARG A 100 9.77 15.57 -6.28
CA ARG A 100 8.45 14.92 -6.35
C ARG A 100 7.62 15.25 -5.13
N ILE A 101 6.36 15.59 -5.36
CA ILE A 101 5.36 15.78 -4.31
C ILE A 101 4.23 14.77 -4.55
N VAL A 102 3.72 14.16 -3.49
CA VAL A 102 2.64 13.17 -3.54
C VAL A 102 1.56 13.58 -2.56
N THR A 103 0.30 13.47 -2.96
CA THR A 103 -0.85 13.73 -2.08
C THR A 103 -1.29 12.46 -1.35
N LEU A 104 -2.07 12.61 -0.27
CA LEU A 104 -2.71 11.47 0.42
C LEU A 104 -3.66 10.67 -0.50
N GLN A 105 -4.17 11.30 -1.56
CA GLN A 105 -5.04 10.66 -2.57
C GLN A 105 -4.25 9.93 -3.67
N GLY A 106 -2.92 10.07 -3.67
CA GLY A 106 -2.04 9.39 -4.62
C GLY A 106 -1.72 10.19 -5.88
N ASP A 107 -2.19 11.46 -5.98
CA ASP A 107 -1.76 12.34 -7.05
C ASP A 107 -0.30 12.73 -6.89
N GLN A 108 0.37 12.99 -8.00
CA GLN A 108 1.80 13.29 -8.00
C GLN A 108 2.09 14.53 -8.84
N VAL A 109 2.93 15.40 -8.30
CA VAL A 109 3.63 16.44 -9.05
C VAL A 109 5.07 15.99 -9.21
N ASN A 110 5.49 15.75 -10.44
CA ASN A 110 6.84 15.27 -10.72
C ASN A 110 7.82 16.43 -10.93
N PRO A 111 9.12 16.19 -10.76
CA PRO A 111 10.15 17.14 -11.18
C PRO A 111 9.94 17.55 -12.63
N GLY A 112 10.10 18.85 -12.91
CA GLY A 112 9.83 19.42 -14.23
C GLY A 112 8.36 19.73 -14.52
N GLY A 113 7.43 19.48 -13.56
CA GLY A 113 6.06 20.01 -13.60
C GLY A 113 5.01 19.09 -14.18
N SER A 114 5.32 17.84 -14.56
CA SER A 114 4.29 16.90 -15.00
C SER A 114 3.42 16.44 -13.82
N LEU A 115 2.12 16.31 -14.06
CA LEU A 115 1.13 15.86 -13.08
C LEU A 115 0.67 14.45 -13.43
N THR A 116 0.55 13.62 -12.42
CA THR A 116 -0.01 12.27 -12.53
C THR A 116 -1.07 12.11 -11.45
N GLY A 117 -2.30 11.83 -11.82
CA GLY A 117 -3.41 11.68 -10.88
C GLY A 117 -4.63 11.08 -11.56
N GLY A 118 -5.70 10.92 -10.81
CA GLY A 118 -6.96 10.36 -11.28
C GLY A 118 -7.42 9.16 -10.46
N SER A 119 -8.65 8.68 -10.72
CA SER A 119 -9.21 7.55 -10.00
C SER A 119 -8.66 6.23 -10.51
N THR A 120 -8.02 5.47 -9.66
CA THR A 120 -7.65 4.06 -9.93
C THR A 120 -8.86 3.16 -9.71
N LYS A 121 -9.86 3.20 -10.61
CA LYS A 121 -10.92 2.18 -10.60
C LYS A 121 -10.27 0.83 -10.93
N GLY A 122 -10.10 -0.02 -9.92
CA GLY A 122 -9.78 -1.43 -10.11
C GLY A 122 -8.30 -1.84 -10.04
N GLN A 123 -7.38 -0.99 -9.61
CA GLN A 123 -5.99 -1.43 -9.38
C GLN A 123 -5.74 -1.91 -7.94
N GLY A 124 -6.46 -2.96 -7.53
CA GLY A 124 -6.12 -3.78 -6.37
C GLY A 124 -4.85 -4.64 -6.54
N ASN A 125 -3.93 -4.27 -7.43
CA ASN A 125 -2.78 -5.11 -7.81
C ASN A 125 -1.45 -4.76 -7.12
N SER A 126 -1.43 -3.82 -6.19
CA SER A 126 -0.25 -3.60 -5.36
C SER A 126 -0.13 -4.74 -4.33
N LEU A 127 1.08 -5.23 -4.09
CA LEU A 127 1.34 -6.29 -3.09
C LEU A 127 0.81 -5.90 -1.70
N LEU A 128 0.92 -4.63 -1.33
CA LEU A 128 0.41 -4.09 -0.05
C LEU A 128 -1.12 -4.06 -0.01
N SER A 129 -1.79 -3.68 -1.10
CA SER A 129 -3.25 -3.71 -1.18
C SER A 129 -3.80 -5.13 -1.13
N ARG A 130 -3.11 -6.11 -1.74
CA ARG A 130 -3.50 -7.52 -1.69
C ARG A 130 -3.48 -8.08 -0.26
N ALA A 131 -2.42 -7.82 0.50
CA ALA A 131 -2.33 -8.27 1.89
C ALA A 131 -3.47 -7.69 2.75
N ARG A 132 -3.79 -6.41 2.58
CA ARG A 132 -4.91 -5.76 3.27
C ARG A 132 -6.25 -6.37 2.84
N ILE A 133 -6.49 -6.52 1.54
CA ILE A 133 -7.73 -7.11 0.99
C ILE A 133 -7.91 -8.53 1.51
N ILE A 134 -6.87 -9.36 1.54
CA ILE A 134 -6.93 -10.71 2.09
C ILE A 134 -7.34 -10.68 3.57
N LYS A 135 -6.73 -9.81 4.36
CA LYS A 135 -7.08 -9.66 5.78
C LYS A 135 -8.54 -9.24 5.99
N ASP A 136 -8.99 -8.24 5.24
CA ASP A 136 -10.36 -7.72 5.33
C ASP A 136 -11.39 -8.77 4.86
N LEU A 137 -11.09 -9.50 3.77
CA LEU A 137 -11.94 -10.59 3.29
C LEU A 137 -11.98 -11.78 4.25
N THR A 138 -10.87 -12.14 4.87
CA THR A 138 -10.82 -13.22 5.88
C THR A 138 -11.70 -12.86 7.07
N ALA A 139 -11.59 -11.66 7.61
CA ALA A 139 -12.45 -11.19 8.71
C ALA A 139 -13.93 -11.22 8.33
N LYS A 140 -14.28 -10.81 7.10
CA LYS A 140 -15.65 -10.83 6.62
C LYS A 140 -16.21 -12.26 6.42
N ILE A 141 -15.36 -13.19 5.99
CA ILE A 141 -15.72 -14.63 5.90
C ILE A 141 -16.03 -15.19 7.28
N ASP A 142 -15.23 -14.86 8.29
CA ASP A 142 -15.45 -15.36 9.64
C ASP A 142 -16.74 -14.79 10.26
N GLU A 143 -17.01 -13.51 10.04
CA GLU A 143 -18.29 -12.89 10.44
C GLU A 143 -19.49 -13.55 9.76
N LEU A 144 -19.41 -13.80 8.46
CA LEU A 144 -20.47 -14.47 7.69
C LEU A 144 -20.69 -15.91 8.13
N LYS A 145 -19.63 -16.66 8.48
CA LYS A 145 -19.76 -18.01 9.04
C LYS A 145 -20.53 -18.03 10.36
N ILE A 146 -20.20 -17.12 11.27
CA ILE A 146 -20.91 -17.01 12.55
C ILE A 146 -22.40 -16.70 12.32
N LYS A 147 -22.70 -15.77 11.39
CA LYS A 147 -24.08 -15.42 11.06
C LYS A 147 -24.82 -16.59 10.41
N TYR A 148 -24.16 -17.32 9.53
CA TYR A 148 -24.72 -18.50 8.88
C TYR A 148 -25.06 -19.60 9.90
N GLU A 149 -24.17 -19.93 10.83
CA GLU A 149 -24.43 -20.95 11.86
C GLU A 149 -25.58 -20.54 12.79
N LYS A 150 -25.68 -19.26 13.14
CA LYS A 150 -26.79 -18.72 13.91
C LYS A 150 -28.14 -18.87 13.18
N GLN A 151 -28.18 -18.53 11.90
CA GLN A 151 -29.39 -18.67 11.09
C GLN A 151 -29.77 -20.13 10.90
N LYS A 152 -28.80 -21.02 10.69
CA LYS A 152 -29.02 -22.46 10.56
C LYS A 152 -29.62 -23.07 11.83
N GLN A 153 -29.12 -22.66 13.00
CA GLN A 153 -29.69 -23.10 14.27
C GLN A 153 -31.15 -22.59 14.44
N GLN A 154 -31.43 -21.36 14.07
CA GLN A 154 -32.78 -20.81 14.14
C GLN A 154 -33.73 -21.57 13.23
N VAL A 155 -33.38 -21.83 11.99
CA VAL A 155 -34.18 -22.64 11.05
C VAL A 155 -34.46 -24.03 11.58
N LEU A 156 -33.49 -24.66 12.28
CA LEU A 156 -33.67 -25.98 12.89
C LEU A 156 -34.67 -25.93 14.06
N LEU A 157 -34.67 -24.87 14.86
CA LEU A 157 -35.65 -24.67 15.94
C LEU A 157 -37.05 -24.42 15.38
N ASP A 158 -37.15 -23.52 14.38
CA ASP A 158 -38.43 -23.18 13.75
C ASP A 158 -39.06 -24.42 13.07
N SER A 159 -38.26 -25.31 12.45
CA SER A 159 -38.76 -26.53 11.84
C SER A 159 -39.26 -27.55 12.87
N LYS A 160 -38.63 -27.63 14.05
CA LYS A 160 -39.15 -28.49 15.15
C LYS A 160 -40.45 -27.97 15.74
N GLU A 161 -40.55 -26.64 15.97
CA GLU A 161 -41.81 -26.04 16.41
C GLU A 161 -42.96 -26.28 15.41
N LEU A 162 -42.63 -26.20 14.11
CA LEU A 162 -43.62 -26.45 13.07
C LEU A 162 -44.10 -27.92 13.09
N GLU A 163 -43.21 -28.89 13.24
CA GLU A 163 -43.56 -30.30 13.38
C GLU A 163 -44.46 -30.55 14.59
N GLU A 164 -44.11 -29.96 15.75
CA GLU A 164 -44.92 -30.09 16.98
C GLU A 164 -46.34 -29.47 16.83
N LEU A 165 -46.43 -28.34 16.14
CA LEU A 165 -47.72 -27.70 15.87
C LEU A 165 -48.58 -28.50 14.89
N GLU A 166 -47.96 -29.11 13.86
CA GLU A 166 -48.66 -30.01 12.92
C GLU A 166 -49.15 -31.29 13.61
N GLU A 167 -48.41 -31.88 14.54
CA GLU A 167 -48.87 -33.05 15.34
C GLU A 167 -50.06 -32.67 16.22
N ARG A 168 -50.00 -31.56 16.98
CA ARG A 168 -51.14 -31.06 17.77
C ARG A 168 -52.37 -30.80 16.95
N LYS A 169 -52.21 -30.31 15.72
CA LYS A 169 -53.32 -30.08 14.79
C LYS A 169 -53.99 -31.39 14.32
N ARG A 170 -53.26 -32.51 14.27
CA ARG A 170 -53.78 -33.82 13.91
C ARG A 170 -54.50 -34.53 15.02
N GLU A 171 -54.22 -34.17 16.28
CA GLU A 171 -54.84 -34.73 17.48
C GLU A 171 -56.15 -34.03 17.87
N LEU A 172 -56.49 -32.91 17.24
CA LEU A 172 -57.75 -32.16 17.37
C LEU A 172 -58.75 -32.51 16.26
#